data_a02674fac27a08691d451ad164b4a253
#
_entry.id   a02674fac27a08691d451ad164b4a253
#
_cell.length_a   1.000
_cell.length_b   1.000
_cell.length_c   1.000
_cell.angle_alpha   90.00
_cell.angle_beta   90.00
_cell.angle_gamma   90.00
#
_symmetry.space_group_name_H-M   'P 1'
#
loop_
_entity.id
_entity.type
_entity.pdbx_description
1 polymer ?
#
loop_
_entity_poly.entity_id
_entity_poly.type
_entity_poly.pdbx_seq_one_letter_code
_entity_poly.pdbx_strand_id
1 'polypeptide(L)'
;MRAILYVGCSIEGMINMMKSKLTIVKKYAVLMMTVIVCLCMQPFAMTVQASQPKVMVVDCKIVQKEIIAGQTFDLAVTIKNTGSRYIDNLKISVTSDTGDIVPAEGAGNGFLEELPNGEESTFTFRLRAADGLAEKSYKLSVVNEYDDIWGNPYSATDVIYLPVKLEQRASITDLYVDDDAVLGDSVEVIGSVNNMGAGMLYNVRVRVESNYLEENDTFIGNIDTGKSGSIDILTNASATTSETGELSNVVVTYEDKEGNETELTG
;
A
#
# COMPACT_ATOMS: atom_id res chain seq x y z
N MET A 1 43.60 -104.33 8.41
CA MET A 1 42.34 -103.74 8.88
C MET A 1 42.50 -102.26 9.49
N ARG A 2 43.61 -101.49 9.21
CA ARG A 2 43.86 -100.18 9.74
C ARG A 2 43.83 -99.01 8.67
N ALA A 3 43.82 -99.32 7.42
CA ALA A 3 43.81 -98.28 6.39
C ALA A 3 42.41 -97.73 6.04
N ILE A 4 41.32 -98.46 6.28
CA ILE A 4 39.97 -98.04 5.89
C ILE A 4 39.38 -97.04 6.96
N LEU A 5 39.84 -97.02 8.22
CA LEU A 5 39.37 -96.09 9.23
C LEU A 5 39.89 -94.64 9.07
N TYR A 6 41.08 -94.52 8.47
CA TYR A 6 41.66 -93.18 8.28
C TYR A 6 41.04 -92.37 7.11
N VAL A 7 40.59 -93.08 6.07
CA VAL A 7 39.94 -92.41 4.92
C VAL A 7 38.49 -92.00 5.32
N GLY A 8 37.77 -92.75 6.14
CA GLY A 8 36.40 -92.37 6.62
C GLY A 8 36.38 -91.09 7.46
N CYS A 9 37.33 -90.94 8.40
CA CYS A 9 37.44 -89.75 9.25
C CYS A 9 37.81 -88.52 8.46
N SER A 10 38.58 -88.60 7.39
CA SER A 10 38.92 -87.44 6.50
C SER A 10 37.73 -87.01 5.64
N ILE A 11 36.91 -87.91 5.19
CA ILE A 11 35.73 -87.61 4.37
C ILE A 11 34.61 -86.93 5.19
N GLU A 12 34.33 -87.44 6.43
CA GLU A 12 33.36 -86.78 7.29
C GLU A 12 33.78 -85.35 7.70
N GLY A 13 35.05 -85.13 7.97
CA GLY A 13 35.61 -83.78 8.21
C GLY A 13 35.40 -82.82 7.07
N MET A 14 35.64 -83.31 5.82
CA MET A 14 35.39 -82.47 4.61
C MET A 14 33.90 -82.18 4.37
N ILE A 15 33.03 -83.17 4.58
CA ILE A 15 31.57 -83.01 4.45
C ILE A 15 31.03 -82.00 5.48
N ASN A 16 31.51 -82.05 6.72
CA ASN A 16 31.09 -81.12 7.79
C ASN A 16 31.61 -79.70 7.49
N MET A 17 32.84 -79.56 6.97
CA MET A 17 33.37 -78.26 6.57
C MET A 17 32.62 -77.69 5.38
N MET A 18 32.24 -78.49 4.39
CA MET A 18 31.38 -78.08 3.27
C MET A 18 29.97 -77.66 3.73
N LYS A 19 29.36 -78.45 4.62
CA LYS A 19 28.04 -78.06 5.18
C LYS A 19 28.11 -76.76 5.97
N SER A 20 29.17 -76.54 6.76
CA SER A 20 29.40 -75.29 7.48
C SER A 20 29.56 -74.10 6.53
N LYS A 21 30.38 -74.25 5.49
CA LYS A 21 30.53 -73.19 4.46
C LYS A 21 29.23 -72.92 3.72
N LEU A 22 28.45 -73.94 3.40
CA LEU A 22 27.16 -73.78 2.71
C LEU A 22 26.14 -73.06 3.62
N THR A 23 26.16 -73.34 4.94
CA THR A 23 25.28 -72.65 5.92
C THR A 23 25.66 -71.18 6.07
N ILE A 24 26.95 -70.86 6.03
CA ILE A 24 27.45 -69.49 6.07
C ILE A 24 27.03 -68.71 4.80
N VAL A 25 27.22 -69.30 3.60
CA VAL A 25 26.81 -68.68 2.33
C VAL A 25 25.29 -68.43 2.29
N LYS A 26 24.47 -69.39 2.77
CA LYS A 26 23.02 -69.21 2.88
C LYS A 26 22.64 -68.05 3.82
N LYS A 27 23.31 -67.90 4.96
CA LYS A 27 23.09 -66.76 5.88
C LYS A 27 23.41 -65.43 5.26
N TYR A 28 24.53 -65.34 4.56
CA TYR A 28 24.91 -64.09 3.84
C TYR A 28 24.00 -63.81 2.64
N ALA A 29 23.54 -64.83 1.91
CA ALA A 29 22.58 -64.66 0.82
C ALA A 29 21.21 -64.14 1.37
N VAL A 30 20.73 -64.64 2.48
CA VAL A 30 19.50 -64.16 3.11
C VAL A 30 19.67 -62.71 3.66
N LEU A 31 20.83 -62.39 4.25
CA LEU A 31 21.12 -61.05 4.73
C LEU A 31 21.22 -60.05 3.57
N MET A 32 21.88 -60.41 2.47
CA MET A 32 21.94 -59.59 1.26
C MET A 32 20.55 -59.38 0.64
N MET A 33 19.72 -60.41 0.63
CA MET A 33 18.36 -60.30 0.09
C MET A 33 17.47 -59.41 0.94
N THR A 34 17.60 -59.44 2.29
CA THR A 34 16.91 -58.53 3.15
C THR A 34 17.36 -57.09 3.01
N VAL A 35 18.66 -56.83 2.84
CA VAL A 35 19.18 -55.48 2.59
C VAL A 35 18.68 -54.93 1.27
N ILE A 36 18.65 -55.76 0.17
CA ILE A 36 18.13 -55.35 -1.14
C ILE A 36 16.62 -55.03 -1.03
N VAL A 37 15.82 -55.82 -0.32
CA VAL A 37 14.38 -55.55 -0.12
C VAL A 37 14.17 -54.30 0.70
N CYS A 38 14.95 -54.04 1.74
CA CYS A 38 14.90 -52.79 2.49
C CYS A 38 15.29 -51.55 1.66
N LEU A 39 16.26 -51.66 0.75
CA LEU A 39 16.65 -50.61 -0.16
C LEU A 39 15.57 -50.32 -1.24
N CYS A 40 14.83 -51.34 -1.67
CA CYS A 40 13.74 -51.20 -2.63
C CYS A 40 12.43 -50.67 -1.99
N MET A 41 12.31 -50.70 -0.66
CA MET A 41 11.16 -50.13 0.08
C MET A 41 11.36 -48.71 0.52
N GLN A 42 12.32 -47.96 -0.03
CA GLN A 42 12.36 -46.50 0.17
C GLN A 42 11.08 -45.94 -0.44
N PRO A 43 10.17 -45.30 0.34
CA PRO A 43 9.09 -44.59 -0.30
C PRO A 43 9.71 -43.50 -1.15
N PHE A 44 9.52 -43.60 -2.46
CA PHE A 44 9.68 -42.44 -3.34
C PHE A 44 8.67 -41.42 -2.84
N ALA A 45 9.07 -40.58 -1.89
CA ALA A 45 8.38 -39.36 -1.61
C ALA A 45 8.49 -38.51 -2.88
N MET A 46 7.58 -38.72 -3.82
CA MET A 46 7.31 -37.72 -4.85
C MET A 46 6.85 -36.50 -4.05
N THR A 47 7.75 -35.54 -3.87
CA THR A 47 7.34 -34.18 -3.54
C THR A 47 6.55 -33.69 -4.75
N VAL A 48 5.26 -33.93 -4.74
CA VAL A 48 4.34 -33.17 -5.57
C VAL A 48 4.47 -31.75 -5.07
N GLN A 49 5.30 -30.97 -5.74
CA GLN A 49 5.32 -29.54 -5.57
C GLN A 49 4.02 -29.05 -6.20
N ALA A 50 2.95 -29.08 -5.40
CA ALA A 50 1.72 -28.44 -5.80
C ALA A 50 2.08 -26.96 -6.02
N SER A 51 1.96 -26.50 -7.25
CA SER A 51 2.04 -25.09 -7.59
C SER A 51 0.94 -24.42 -6.79
N GLN A 52 1.30 -23.73 -5.70
CA GLN A 52 0.34 -22.98 -4.92
C GLN A 52 -0.32 -21.95 -5.84
N PRO A 53 -1.65 -21.88 -5.88
CA PRO A 53 -2.34 -20.78 -6.54
C PRO A 53 -1.81 -19.48 -5.92
N LYS A 54 -1.54 -18.50 -6.76
CA LYS A 54 -0.98 -17.20 -6.32
C LYS A 54 -1.93 -16.10 -6.73
N VAL A 55 -2.63 -15.55 -5.76
CA VAL A 55 -3.34 -14.28 -5.92
C VAL A 55 -2.44 -13.18 -5.40
N MET A 56 -2.31 -12.10 -6.14
CA MET A 56 -1.51 -10.94 -5.75
C MET A 56 -2.16 -9.65 -6.21
N VAL A 57 -1.92 -8.58 -5.47
CA VAL A 57 -2.27 -7.23 -5.88
C VAL A 57 -1.33 -6.80 -7.01
N VAL A 58 -1.92 -6.39 -8.14
CA VAL A 58 -1.16 -5.91 -9.32
C VAL A 58 -1.32 -4.42 -9.56
N ASP A 59 -2.39 -3.82 -9.04
CA ASP A 59 -2.63 -2.38 -9.11
C ASP A 59 -3.42 -1.90 -7.90
N CYS A 60 -3.18 -0.66 -7.50
CA CYS A 60 -3.88 -0.01 -6.41
C CYS A 60 -4.01 1.48 -6.70
N LYS A 61 -5.24 1.97 -6.81
CA LYS A 61 -5.55 3.36 -7.15
C LYS A 61 -6.49 4.00 -6.16
N ILE A 62 -6.17 5.21 -5.76
CA ILE A 62 -7.08 6.12 -5.07
C ILE A 62 -7.96 6.76 -6.15
N VAL A 63 -9.29 6.68 -6.01
CA VAL A 63 -10.23 7.25 -6.99
C VAL A 63 -10.23 8.78 -6.92
N GLN A 64 -10.14 9.33 -5.72
CA GLN A 64 -9.96 10.76 -5.48
C GLN A 64 -8.52 11.19 -5.82
N LYS A 65 -8.30 12.49 -5.92
CA LYS A 65 -6.96 13.04 -6.19
C LYS A 65 -5.96 12.68 -5.09
N GLU A 66 -6.41 12.70 -3.83
CA GLU A 66 -5.57 12.49 -2.63
C GLU A 66 -6.41 11.97 -1.44
N ILE A 67 -5.73 11.45 -0.43
CA ILE A 67 -6.34 11.03 0.84
C ILE A 67 -6.10 12.12 1.87
N ILE A 68 -7.18 12.69 2.39
CA ILE A 68 -7.13 13.71 3.43
C ILE A 68 -7.48 13.09 4.79
N ALA A 69 -6.70 13.39 5.82
CA ALA A 69 -6.99 12.97 7.19
C ALA A 69 -8.41 13.42 7.62
N GLY A 70 -9.17 12.53 8.25
CA GLY A 70 -10.55 12.74 8.65
C GLY A 70 -11.59 12.55 7.53
N GLN A 71 -11.18 12.30 6.29
CA GLN A 71 -12.10 12.17 5.16
C GLN A 71 -12.23 10.73 4.67
N THR A 72 -13.30 10.47 3.93
CA THR A 72 -13.52 9.21 3.23
C THR A 72 -12.96 9.25 1.83
N PHE A 73 -12.48 8.11 1.36
CA PHE A 73 -11.96 7.93 0.00
C PHE A 73 -12.28 6.53 -0.51
N ASP A 74 -12.23 6.36 -1.82
CA ASP A 74 -12.44 5.09 -2.49
C ASP A 74 -11.10 4.54 -2.98
N LEU A 75 -10.78 3.31 -2.58
CA LEU A 75 -9.58 2.58 -2.95
C LEU A 75 -9.96 1.46 -3.90
N ALA A 76 -9.51 1.54 -5.15
CA ALA A 76 -9.63 0.47 -6.13
C ALA A 76 -8.39 -0.43 -6.05
N VAL A 77 -8.58 -1.70 -5.71
CA VAL A 77 -7.53 -2.72 -5.62
C VAL A 77 -7.78 -3.74 -6.72
N THR A 78 -6.81 -3.91 -7.61
CA THR A 78 -6.84 -4.92 -8.67
C THR A 78 -5.96 -6.08 -8.27
N ILE A 79 -6.54 -7.27 -8.23
CA ILE A 79 -5.84 -8.51 -7.96
C ILE A 79 -5.78 -9.36 -9.23
N LYS A 80 -4.78 -10.24 -9.30
CA LYS A 80 -4.56 -11.17 -10.40
C LYS A 80 -4.33 -12.58 -9.89
N ASN A 81 -4.97 -13.54 -10.55
CA ASN A 81 -4.61 -14.94 -10.37
C ASN A 81 -3.38 -15.27 -11.24
N THR A 82 -2.21 -15.37 -10.62
CA THR A 82 -0.94 -15.71 -11.29
C THR A 82 -0.64 -17.22 -11.22
N GLY A 83 -1.58 -18.01 -10.70
CA GLY A 83 -1.51 -19.46 -10.67
C GLY A 83 -1.69 -20.07 -12.06
N SER A 84 -1.62 -21.40 -12.17
CA SER A 84 -1.82 -22.14 -13.42
C SER A 84 -3.25 -22.63 -13.63
N ARG A 85 -4.13 -22.42 -12.64
CA ARG A 85 -5.53 -22.84 -12.62
C ARG A 85 -6.41 -21.75 -12.05
N TYR A 86 -7.73 -21.84 -12.26
CA TYR A 86 -8.68 -20.97 -11.58
C TYR A 86 -8.68 -21.21 -10.06
N ILE A 87 -9.18 -20.25 -9.33
CA ILE A 87 -9.42 -20.29 -7.90
C ILE A 87 -10.89 -20.02 -7.61
N ASP A 88 -11.39 -20.54 -6.51
CA ASP A 88 -12.77 -20.41 -6.07
C ASP A 88 -12.86 -19.67 -4.73
N ASN A 89 -14.07 -19.17 -4.41
CA ASN A 89 -14.42 -18.60 -3.11
C ASN A 89 -13.47 -17.48 -2.66
N LEU A 90 -13.03 -16.66 -3.61
CA LEU A 90 -12.10 -15.57 -3.31
C LEU A 90 -12.78 -14.50 -2.47
N LYS A 91 -12.28 -14.30 -1.26
CA LYS A 91 -12.60 -13.19 -0.38
C LYS A 91 -11.38 -12.28 -0.27
N ILE A 92 -11.55 -11.02 -0.61
CA ILE A 92 -10.55 -9.97 -0.41
C ILE A 92 -10.96 -9.09 0.77
N SER A 93 -10.02 -8.78 1.63
CA SER A 93 -10.23 -7.90 2.80
C SER A 93 -9.12 -6.87 2.90
N VAL A 94 -9.49 -5.64 3.26
CA VAL A 94 -8.54 -4.54 3.46
C VAL A 94 -8.53 -4.21 4.95
N THR A 95 -7.34 -4.25 5.57
CA THR A 95 -7.18 -4.06 7.02
C THR A 95 -6.00 -3.16 7.35
N SER A 96 -6.16 -2.34 8.40
CA SER A 96 -5.08 -1.56 9.01
C SER A 96 -4.79 -2.10 10.41
N ASP A 97 -3.52 -2.43 10.69
CA ASP A 97 -3.11 -2.96 11.99
C ASP A 97 -3.30 -1.94 13.13
N THR A 98 -3.24 -0.66 12.81
CA THR A 98 -3.29 0.45 13.76
C THR A 98 -4.68 1.11 13.85
N GLY A 99 -5.59 0.77 12.93
CA GLY A 99 -6.91 1.41 12.85
C GLY A 99 -6.90 2.83 12.29
N ASP A 100 -5.77 3.26 11.70
CA ASP A 100 -5.64 4.61 11.13
C ASP A 100 -6.50 4.79 9.87
N ILE A 101 -6.70 3.72 9.11
CA ILE A 101 -7.57 3.67 7.95
C ILE A 101 -8.52 2.50 8.12
N VAL A 102 -9.82 2.78 8.12
CA VAL A 102 -10.87 1.79 8.38
C VAL A 102 -11.94 1.84 7.30
N PRO A 103 -12.72 0.77 7.10
CA PRO A 103 -13.90 0.84 6.25
C PRO A 103 -14.84 1.93 6.73
N ALA A 104 -15.26 2.80 5.82
CA ALA A 104 -16.21 3.88 6.12
C ALA A 104 -17.62 3.33 6.30
N GLU A 105 -17.94 2.27 5.56
CA GLU A 105 -19.22 1.58 5.57
C GLU A 105 -18.98 0.06 5.38
N GLY A 106 -19.76 -0.76 6.07
CA GLY A 106 -19.69 -2.21 5.92
C GLY A 106 -18.44 -2.86 6.50
N ALA A 107 -18.04 -4.00 5.96
CA ALA A 107 -17.01 -4.88 6.54
C ALA A 107 -15.62 -4.77 5.88
N GLY A 108 -15.43 -3.89 4.90
CA GLY A 108 -14.15 -3.72 4.19
C GLY A 108 -13.70 -4.99 3.46
N ASN A 109 -14.62 -5.79 2.97
CA ASN A 109 -14.34 -6.99 2.19
C ASN A 109 -15.15 -7.05 0.89
N GLY A 110 -14.64 -7.83 -0.06
CA GLY A 110 -15.29 -8.20 -1.30
C GLY A 110 -15.26 -9.71 -1.50
N PHE A 111 -16.12 -10.22 -2.38
CA PHE A 111 -16.22 -11.63 -2.71
C PHE A 111 -16.32 -11.84 -4.22
N LEU A 112 -15.68 -12.88 -4.71
CA LEU A 112 -15.78 -13.36 -6.08
C LEU A 112 -15.84 -14.88 -6.06
N GLU A 113 -16.82 -15.47 -6.76
CA GLU A 113 -17.03 -16.91 -6.76
C GLU A 113 -15.86 -17.65 -7.42
N GLU A 114 -15.40 -17.16 -8.58
CA GLU A 114 -14.31 -17.76 -9.34
C GLU A 114 -13.42 -16.67 -9.95
N LEU A 115 -12.09 -16.88 -9.96
CA LEU A 115 -11.14 -16.06 -10.71
C LEU A 115 -10.26 -16.98 -11.60
N PRO A 116 -10.45 -16.95 -12.93
CA PRO A 116 -9.70 -17.76 -13.86
C PRO A 116 -8.20 -17.50 -13.84
N ASN A 117 -7.43 -18.46 -14.33
CA ASN A 117 -5.97 -18.32 -14.50
C ASN A 117 -5.63 -17.11 -15.38
N GLY A 118 -4.73 -16.26 -14.90
CA GLY A 118 -4.23 -15.08 -15.60
C GLY A 118 -5.17 -13.88 -15.61
N GLU A 119 -6.42 -14.05 -15.15
CA GLU A 119 -7.42 -12.98 -15.09
C GLU A 119 -7.23 -12.06 -13.89
N GLU A 120 -7.78 -10.86 -14.05
CA GLU A 120 -7.75 -9.79 -13.06
C GLU A 120 -9.16 -9.44 -12.60
N SER A 121 -9.29 -9.02 -11.35
CA SER A 121 -10.53 -8.47 -10.80
C SER A 121 -10.25 -7.26 -9.94
N THR A 122 -11.09 -6.22 -10.05
CA THR A 122 -10.95 -4.97 -9.30
C THR A 122 -12.07 -4.84 -8.29
N PHE A 123 -11.69 -4.56 -7.05
CA PHE A 123 -12.59 -4.29 -5.93
C PHE A 123 -12.40 -2.85 -5.47
N THR A 124 -13.51 -2.15 -5.24
CA THR A 124 -13.48 -0.80 -4.71
C THR A 124 -13.95 -0.81 -3.27
N PHE A 125 -13.11 -0.27 -2.38
CA PHE A 125 -13.36 -0.17 -0.95
C PHE A 125 -13.54 1.29 -0.56
N ARG A 126 -14.66 1.61 0.08
CA ARG A 126 -14.86 2.92 0.69
C ARG A 126 -14.27 2.93 2.08
N LEU A 127 -13.20 3.68 2.23
CA LEU A 127 -12.38 3.76 3.45
C LEU A 127 -12.46 5.16 4.05
N ARG A 128 -12.14 5.27 5.34
CA ARG A 128 -11.97 6.54 6.04
C ARG A 128 -10.58 6.59 6.66
N ALA A 129 -9.87 7.65 6.41
CA ALA A 129 -8.68 8.03 7.17
C ALA A 129 -9.12 8.64 8.51
N ALA A 130 -8.56 8.19 9.63
CA ALA A 130 -8.93 8.69 10.95
C ALA A 130 -8.62 10.18 11.09
N ASP A 131 -9.34 10.85 12.01
CA ASP A 131 -9.09 12.24 12.34
C ASP A 131 -7.71 12.37 13.04
N GLY A 132 -7.00 13.48 12.80
CA GLY A 132 -5.73 13.77 13.46
C GLY A 132 -4.53 12.93 13.04
N LEU A 133 -4.62 12.22 11.92
CA LEU A 133 -3.47 11.54 11.33
C LEU A 133 -2.39 12.55 10.94
N ALA A 134 -1.13 12.16 11.15
CA ALA A 134 0.01 12.92 10.63
C ALA A 134 0.14 12.74 9.11
N GLU A 135 0.72 13.72 8.44
CA GLU A 135 1.02 13.67 7.02
C GLU A 135 2.20 12.72 6.75
N LYS A 136 1.87 11.50 6.34
CA LYS A 136 2.79 10.43 5.98
C LYS A 136 2.09 9.29 5.25
N SER A 137 2.85 8.29 4.80
CA SER A 137 2.30 7.05 4.26
C SER A 137 1.89 6.08 5.37
N TYR A 138 0.70 5.51 5.25
CA TYR A 138 0.13 4.51 6.16
C TYR A 138 0.07 3.15 5.49
N LYS A 139 0.47 2.13 6.25
CA LYS A 139 0.47 0.75 5.82
C LYS A 139 -0.94 0.18 5.86
N LEU A 140 -1.33 -0.50 4.79
CA LEU A 140 -2.57 -1.25 4.68
C LEU A 140 -2.26 -2.66 4.20
N SER A 141 -2.91 -3.66 4.79
CA SER A 141 -2.80 -5.06 4.38
C SER A 141 -4.02 -5.45 3.55
N VAL A 142 -3.76 -6.04 2.39
CA VAL A 142 -4.78 -6.65 1.52
C VAL A 142 -4.65 -8.16 1.69
N VAL A 143 -5.65 -8.78 2.29
CA VAL A 143 -5.70 -10.22 2.55
C VAL A 143 -6.64 -10.87 1.57
N ASN A 144 -6.13 -11.83 0.79
CA ASN A 144 -6.86 -12.64 -0.14
C ASN A 144 -6.97 -14.07 0.42
N GLU A 145 -8.18 -14.52 0.73
CA GLU A 145 -8.51 -15.88 1.15
C GLU A 145 -9.25 -16.57 -0.01
N TYR A 146 -8.83 -17.75 -0.43
CA TYR A 146 -9.41 -18.44 -1.59
C TYR A 146 -9.17 -19.95 -1.53
N ASP A 147 -9.93 -20.69 -2.30
CA ASP A 147 -9.79 -22.15 -2.44
C ASP A 147 -9.16 -22.50 -3.80
N ASP A 148 -8.41 -23.61 -3.84
CA ASP A 148 -7.99 -24.21 -5.08
C ASP A 148 -9.12 -25.07 -5.70
N ILE A 149 -8.87 -25.61 -6.90
CA ILE A 149 -9.82 -26.46 -7.64
C ILE A 149 -10.24 -27.75 -6.89
N TRP A 150 -9.58 -28.08 -5.79
CA TRP A 150 -9.88 -29.22 -4.94
C TRP A 150 -10.54 -28.84 -3.61
N GLY A 151 -10.79 -27.53 -3.40
CA GLY A 151 -11.37 -26.99 -2.19
C GLY A 151 -10.37 -26.87 -1.03
N ASN A 152 -9.06 -26.82 -1.31
CA ASN A 152 -8.06 -26.53 -0.28
C ASN A 152 -7.94 -25.04 -0.07
N PRO A 153 -8.01 -24.54 1.19
CA PRO A 153 -7.93 -23.10 1.47
C PRO A 153 -6.50 -22.59 1.39
N TYR A 154 -6.36 -21.37 0.84
CA TYR A 154 -5.12 -20.60 0.78
C TYR A 154 -5.35 -19.17 1.24
N SER A 155 -4.28 -18.52 1.67
CA SER A 155 -4.29 -17.10 1.99
C SER A 155 -3.02 -16.45 1.45
N ALA A 156 -3.17 -15.24 0.90
CA ALA A 156 -2.08 -14.37 0.48
C ALA A 156 -2.29 -12.99 1.08
N THR A 157 -1.22 -12.34 1.51
CA THR A 157 -1.27 -10.99 2.06
C THR A 157 -0.29 -10.11 1.32
N ASP A 158 -0.81 -9.04 0.73
CA ASP A 158 -0.04 -7.97 0.13
C ASP A 158 -0.07 -6.74 1.02
N VAL A 159 0.97 -5.92 0.94
CA VAL A 159 1.08 -4.68 1.72
C VAL A 159 1.12 -3.51 0.75
N ILE A 160 0.26 -2.54 0.97
CA ILE A 160 0.24 -1.28 0.24
C ILE A 160 0.48 -0.11 1.19
N TYR A 161 0.98 1.01 0.67
CA TYR A 161 1.22 2.23 1.42
C TYR A 161 0.42 3.36 0.80
N LEU A 162 -0.42 4.01 1.61
CA LEU A 162 -1.29 5.08 1.19
C LEU A 162 -0.80 6.39 1.78
N PRO A 163 -0.41 7.39 0.96
CA PRO A 163 -0.03 8.71 1.44
C PRO A 163 -1.27 9.46 1.92
N VAL A 164 -1.26 9.89 3.17
CA VAL A 164 -2.29 10.74 3.75
C VAL A 164 -1.75 12.15 3.86
N LYS A 165 -2.54 13.12 3.40
CA LYS A 165 -2.27 14.56 3.50
C LYS A 165 -3.13 15.22 4.55
N LEU A 166 -2.75 16.41 4.95
CA LEU A 166 -3.53 17.29 5.79
C LEU A 166 -4.30 18.30 4.93
N GLU A 167 -5.53 18.60 5.30
CA GLU A 167 -6.32 19.59 4.61
C GLU A 167 -5.65 20.98 4.73
N GLN A 168 -5.43 21.62 3.60
CA GLN A 168 -5.02 23.02 3.52
C GLN A 168 -6.24 23.87 3.20
N ARG A 169 -6.49 24.90 4.00
CA ARG A 169 -7.59 25.82 3.79
C ARG A 169 -7.23 27.18 4.32
N ALA A 170 -7.12 28.14 3.42
CA ALA A 170 -6.91 29.54 3.74
C ALA A 170 -8.24 30.31 3.72
N SER A 171 -8.29 31.39 4.45
CA SER A 171 -9.32 32.40 4.32
C SER A 171 -8.72 33.79 4.47
N ILE A 172 -9.28 34.76 3.76
CA ILE A 172 -8.93 36.19 3.87
C ILE A 172 -9.97 36.85 4.76
N THR A 173 -9.53 37.65 5.73
CA THR A 173 -10.41 38.41 6.62
C THR A 173 -9.85 39.81 6.85
N ASP A 174 -10.71 40.69 7.35
CA ASP A 174 -10.38 42.06 7.79
C ASP A 174 -9.69 42.86 6.65
N LEU A 175 -10.09 42.58 5.39
CA LEU A 175 -9.56 43.27 4.25
C LEU A 175 -10.07 44.69 4.22
N TYR A 176 -9.14 45.64 4.18
CA TYR A 176 -9.40 47.06 4.11
C TYR A 176 -8.46 47.74 3.12
N VAL A 177 -9.00 48.66 2.34
CA VAL A 177 -8.29 49.53 1.42
C VAL A 177 -8.78 50.95 1.64
N ASP A 178 -7.88 51.94 1.59
CA ASP A 178 -8.27 53.35 1.67
C ASP A 178 -9.07 53.72 0.42
N ASP A 179 -10.31 54.13 0.60
CA ASP A 179 -11.26 54.48 -0.49
C ASP A 179 -11.29 55.98 -0.86
N ASP A 180 -10.56 56.81 -0.12
CA ASP A 180 -10.47 58.25 -0.39
C ASP A 180 -9.24 58.65 -1.24
N ALA A 181 -8.46 57.69 -1.73
CA ALA A 181 -7.23 57.95 -2.46
C ALA A 181 -7.47 58.63 -3.81
N VAL A 182 -6.63 59.61 -4.13
CA VAL A 182 -6.58 60.28 -5.45
C VAL A 182 -5.39 59.75 -6.27
N LEU A 183 -5.42 60.00 -7.57
CA LEU A 183 -4.38 59.54 -8.48
C LEU A 183 -2.99 59.99 -8.02
N GLY A 184 -2.10 59.00 -7.86
CA GLY A 184 -0.73 59.18 -7.39
C GLY A 184 -0.54 59.11 -5.89
N ASP A 185 -1.61 58.98 -5.12
CA ASP A 185 -1.52 58.73 -3.68
C ASP A 185 -1.05 57.32 -3.36
N SER A 186 -0.34 57.19 -2.26
CA SER A 186 -0.04 55.87 -1.68
C SER A 186 -1.29 55.29 -1.01
N VAL A 187 -1.59 54.05 -1.36
CA VAL A 187 -2.73 53.29 -0.87
C VAL A 187 -2.21 52.08 -0.08
N GLU A 188 -2.70 51.92 1.14
CA GLU A 188 -2.40 50.75 1.98
C GLU A 188 -3.53 49.76 1.86
N VAL A 189 -3.16 48.47 1.57
CA VAL A 189 -4.06 47.32 1.57
C VAL A 189 -3.69 46.44 2.75
N ILE A 190 -4.57 46.40 3.73
CA ILE A 190 -4.36 45.63 4.95
C ILE A 190 -5.40 44.54 5.10
N GLY A 191 -5.02 43.47 5.81
CA GLY A 191 -5.88 42.32 6.06
C GLY A 191 -5.19 41.19 6.76
N SER A 192 -5.80 40.02 6.73
CA SER A 192 -5.23 38.82 7.32
C SER A 192 -5.52 37.59 6.48
N VAL A 193 -4.51 36.74 6.32
CA VAL A 193 -4.66 35.37 5.80
C VAL A 193 -4.68 34.42 6.98
N ASN A 194 -5.77 33.69 7.15
CA ASN A 194 -5.91 32.71 8.24
C ASN A 194 -5.77 31.29 7.69
N ASN A 195 -4.98 30.47 8.36
CA ASN A 195 -4.95 29.03 8.10
C ASN A 195 -6.06 28.35 8.88
N MET A 196 -7.11 27.96 8.18
CA MET A 196 -8.28 27.25 8.70
C MET A 196 -8.19 25.72 8.52
N GLY A 197 -7.11 25.23 7.88
CA GLY A 197 -6.86 23.83 7.61
C GLY A 197 -6.09 23.14 8.73
N ALA A 198 -5.86 21.84 8.56
CA ALA A 198 -5.05 21.00 9.44
C ALA A 198 -3.56 21.00 9.01
N GLY A 199 -3.27 21.30 7.73
CA GLY A 199 -1.92 21.41 7.19
C GLY A 199 -1.37 22.83 7.25
N MET A 200 -0.04 22.97 7.31
CA MET A 200 0.66 24.24 7.18
C MET A 200 0.47 24.82 5.77
N LEU A 201 0.30 26.12 5.66
CA LEU A 201 0.39 26.82 4.38
C LEU A 201 1.83 27.26 4.19
N TYR A 202 2.45 26.82 3.09
CA TYR A 202 3.83 27.16 2.79
C TYR A 202 3.91 28.31 1.78
N ASN A 203 4.97 29.10 1.88
CA ASN A 203 5.31 30.15 0.92
C ASN A 203 4.15 31.10 0.59
N VAL A 204 3.33 31.44 1.59
CA VAL A 204 2.17 32.30 1.40
C VAL A 204 2.61 33.65 0.84
N ARG A 205 2.02 34.04 -0.27
CA ARG A 205 2.22 35.29 -0.96
C ARG A 205 0.88 35.94 -1.26
N VAL A 206 0.82 37.26 -1.18
CA VAL A 206 -0.39 38.04 -1.44
C VAL A 206 -0.08 39.10 -2.48
N ARG A 207 -0.91 39.21 -3.51
CA ARG A 207 -0.83 40.27 -4.51
C ARG A 207 -2.15 40.99 -4.66
N VAL A 208 -2.09 42.25 -5.08
CA VAL A 208 -3.26 43.05 -5.40
C VAL A 208 -3.43 43.04 -6.91
N GLU A 209 -4.62 42.70 -7.38
CA GLU A 209 -5.03 42.77 -8.79
C GLU A 209 -6.12 43.84 -8.92
N SER A 210 -5.79 44.97 -9.55
CA SER A 210 -6.68 46.12 -9.70
C SER A 210 -6.37 46.88 -10.98
N ASN A 211 -7.39 47.48 -11.59
CA ASN A 211 -7.22 48.40 -12.67
C ASN A 211 -6.83 49.84 -12.20
N TYR A 212 -6.90 50.06 -10.89
CA TYR A 212 -6.76 51.39 -10.26
C TYR A 212 -5.55 51.53 -9.37
N LEU A 213 -4.98 50.41 -8.94
CA LEU A 213 -3.80 50.35 -8.10
C LEU A 213 -2.63 49.78 -8.93
N GLU A 214 -1.42 50.22 -8.64
CA GLU A 214 -0.24 49.56 -9.17
C GLU A 214 -0.16 48.15 -8.59
N GLU A 215 0.22 47.19 -9.44
CA GLU A 215 0.42 45.82 -9.01
C GLU A 215 1.57 45.78 -8.01
N ASN A 216 1.30 45.21 -6.84
CA ASN A 216 2.31 44.97 -5.81
C ASN A 216 1.97 43.67 -5.03
N ASP A 217 3.02 43.06 -4.50
CA ASP A 217 2.88 41.84 -3.74
C ASP A 217 3.67 41.87 -2.41
N THR A 218 3.25 41.02 -1.49
CA THR A 218 3.96 40.81 -0.24
C THR A 218 4.11 39.31 0.06
N PHE A 219 5.26 38.94 0.63
CA PHE A 219 5.55 37.58 1.05
C PHE A 219 5.33 37.45 2.56
N ILE A 220 4.36 36.65 2.96
CA ILE A 220 4.04 36.39 4.36
C ILE A 220 4.90 35.26 4.93
N GLY A 221 5.25 34.27 4.12
CA GLY A 221 5.98 33.08 4.54
C GLY A 221 5.04 31.94 4.91
N ASN A 222 5.43 31.10 5.87
CA ASN A 222 4.65 29.94 6.27
C ASN A 222 3.66 30.31 7.37
N ILE A 223 2.43 29.78 7.27
CA ILE A 223 1.36 29.99 8.28
C ILE A 223 0.98 28.63 8.86
N ASP A 224 1.28 28.43 10.15
CA ASP A 224 0.90 27.24 10.90
C ASP A 224 -0.62 27.12 11.06
N THR A 225 -1.09 25.90 11.29
CA THR A 225 -2.50 25.58 11.59
C THR A 225 -3.06 26.46 12.71
N GLY A 226 -4.19 27.11 12.43
CA GLY A 226 -4.88 28.01 13.40
C GLY A 226 -4.14 29.32 13.65
N LYS A 227 -3.16 29.67 12.81
CA LYS A 227 -2.46 30.96 12.84
C LYS A 227 -2.87 31.84 11.68
N SER A 228 -2.50 33.12 11.78
CA SER A 228 -2.76 34.13 10.76
C SER A 228 -1.48 34.83 10.37
N GLY A 229 -1.41 35.25 9.12
CA GLY A 229 -0.39 36.15 8.58
C GLY A 229 -1.03 37.48 8.20
N SER A 230 -0.33 38.59 8.46
CA SER A 230 -0.83 39.93 8.13
C SER A 230 -0.61 40.24 6.65
N ILE A 231 -1.61 40.80 6.00
CA ILE A 231 -1.51 41.47 4.71
C ILE A 231 -1.19 42.92 5.03
N ASP A 232 -0.10 43.42 4.43
CA ASP A 232 0.34 44.82 4.51
C ASP A 232 1.05 45.13 3.20
N ILE A 233 0.30 45.74 2.27
CA ILE A 233 0.77 46.07 0.93
C ILE A 233 0.60 47.57 0.72
N LEU A 234 1.72 48.26 0.55
CA LEU A 234 1.72 49.65 0.12
C LEU A 234 1.81 49.69 -1.40
N THR A 235 0.82 50.30 -2.04
CA THR A 235 0.75 50.51 -3.52
C THR A 235 0.41 51.95 -3.84
N ASN A 236 0.25 52.32 -5.12
CA ASN A 236 -0.13 53.67 -5.52
C ASN A 236 -1.40 53.61 -6.37
N ALA A 237 -2.21 54.68 -6.26
CA ALA A 237 -3.35 54.86 -7.14
C ALA A 237 -2.85 55.22 -8.56
N SER A 238 -3.07 54.33 -9.53
CA SER A 238 -2.54 54.42 -10.90
C SER A 238 -3.55 54.94 -11.92
N ALA A 239 -4.85 54.87 -11.59
CA ALA A 239 -5.91 55.39 -12.46
C ALA A 239 -7.09 55.86 -11.61
N THR A 240 -7.92 56.77 -12.19
CA THR A 240 -9.16 57.22 -11.58
C THR A 240 -10.31 56.42 -12.17
N THR A 241 -11.23 55.96 -11.33
CA THR A 241 -12.52 55.43 -11.77
C THR A 241 -13.55 56.53 -11.77
N SER A 242 -14.38 56.58 -12.79
CA SER A 242 -15.55 57.42 -12.86
C SER A 242 -16.82 56.67 -12.43
N GLU A 243 -16.71 55.37 -12.24
CA GLU A 243 -17.84 54.50 -11.88
C GLU A 243 -17.57 53.83 -10.51
N THR A 244 -18.53 53.99 -9.60
CA THR A 244 -18.51 53.29 -8.33
C THR A 244 -18.86 51.80 -8.53
N GLY A 245 -18.02 50.89 -8.07
CA GLY A 245 -18.33 49.48 -8.01
C GLY A 245 -17.45 48.52 -8.79
N GLU A 246 -16.35 49.00 -9.41
CA GLU A 246 -15.34 48.08 -9.90
C GLU A 246 -14.52 47.49 -8.77
N LEU A 247 -14.37 46.19 -8.82
CA LEU A 247 -13.72 45.41 -7.75
C LEU A 247 -12.22 45.32 -7.97
N SER A 248 -11.45 45.57 -6.94
CA SER A 248 -10.07 45.12 -6.83
C SER A 248 -10.07 43.76 -6.11
N ASN A 249 -9.20 42.90 -6.52
CA ASN A 249 -9.06 41.59 -5.91
C ASN A 249 -7.74 41.50 -5.14
N VAL A 250 -7.79 40.83 -3.99
CA VAL A 250 -6.59 40.38 -3.31
C VAL A 250 -6.45 38.90 -3.55
N VAL A 251 -5.35 38.52 -4.14
CA VAL A 251 -5.07 37.11 -4.51
C VAL A 251 -3.99 36.58 -3.58
N VAL A 252 -4.32 35.49 -2.89
CA VAL A 252 -3.42 34.76 -1.99
C VAL A 252 -3.00 33.48 -2.66
N THR A 253 -1.72 33.27 -2.81
CA THR A 253 -1.15 31.98 -3.24
C THR A 253 -0.41 31.31 -2.09
N TYR A 254 -0.51 30.01 -2.00
CA TYR A 254 0.21 29.19 -1.02
C TYR A 254 0.49 27.80 -1.58
N GLU A 255 1.49 27.15 -1.04
CA GLU A 255 1.91 25.82 -1.46
C GLU A 255 1.62 24.77 -0.39
N ASP A 256 1.44 23.52 -0.83
CA ASP A 256 1.50 22.35 0.05
C ASP A 256 2.98 21.97 0.31
N LYS A 257 3.19 20.93 1.10
CA LYS A 257 4.51 20.41 1.45
C LYS A 257 5.30 19.89 0.23
N GLU A 258 4.59 19.46 -0.81
CA GLU A 258 5.16 19.00 -2.07
C GLU A 258 5.42 20.12 -3.08
N GLY A 259 5.02 21.36 -2.77
CA GLY A 259 5.17 22.53 -3.63
C GLY A 259 4.05 22.69 -4.66
N ASN A 260 2.89 22.05 -4.45
CA ASN A 260 1.72 22.30 -5.29
C ASN A 260 1.07 23.61 -4.83
N GLU A 261 0.90 24.53 -5.79
CA GLU A 261 0.33 25.83 -5.54
C GLU A 261 -1.21 25.81 -5.54
N THR A 262 -1.80 26.58 -4.64
CA THR A 262 -3.24 26.85 -4.55
C THR A 262 -3.44 28.36 -4.47
N GLU A 263 -4.48 28.85 -5.18
CA GLU A 263 -4.84 30.26 -5.23
C GLU A 263 -6.22 30.48 -4.61
N LEU A 264 -6.35 31.58 -3.85
CA LEU A 264 -7.58 32.05 -3.24
C LEU A 264 -7.72 33.55 -3.56
N THR A 265 -8.91 33.97 -4.01
CA THR A 265 -9.25 35.37 -4.29
C THR A 265 -10.24 35.91 -3.28
N GLY A 266 -10.02 37.11 -2.77
CA GLY A 266 -10.86 37.85 -1.82
C GLY A 266 -11.16 39.27 -2.26
#